data_fccea111d7554e16bc53ac5882b5fa87
#
_entry.id   fccea111d7554e16bc53ac5882b5fa87
#
_cell.length_a   1.000
_cell.length_b   1.000
_cell.length_c   1.000
_cell.angle_alpha   90.00
_cell.angle_beta   90.00
_cell.angle_gamma   90.00
#
_symmetry.space_group_name_H-M   'P 1'
#
loop_
_entity.id
_entity.type
_entity.pdbx_description
1 polymer ?
#
loop_
_entity_poly.entity_id
_entity_poly.type
_entity_poly.pdbx_seq_one_letter_code
_entity_poly.pdbx_strand_id
1 'polypeptide(L)'
;MSVLIEVLRGRSGQYIAVVSAIMLVAPLLFWKLDLPFAANAMLLCLMFSIMAMAWNLLEGYTGQLSFGHAVFFGVGAYTTMILMLYYGVTPWIGIFAGGFVAALVGLALGVPLFRLRSHWFALATIAVGEIFKLVFISWEYVGGSAGLQSPIVPEEQRLYYLQYAGSYVYIYLALGMLALELLVLYPLVKSRVGYYLQAIREDEDAAMSLGINPFKYKMVAMFFSALFTGIGGGLYTVRFRFVDPFAVFDLISVSVYITIAGILGGIYSFIGPIVGSFVFVPISEYVRVYVVSRFPRFYGLHVFVLGVILLAISLLAPE
;
A
#
# COMPACT_ATOMS: atom_id res chain seq x y z
N MET A 1 -10.74 23.38 -8.01
CA MET A 1 -9.60 24.33 -8.15
C MET A 1 -9.61 25.42 -7.07
N SER A 2 -10.77 26.02 -6.70
CA SER A 2 -10.88 27.04 -5.63
C SER A 2 -10.50 26.52 -4.23
N VAL A 3 -10.92 25.32 -3.86
CA VAL A 3 -10.64 24.71 -2.54
C VAL A 3 -9.14 24.41 -2.34
N LEU A 4 -8.44 24.00 -3.39
CA LEU A 4 -6.99 23.77 -3.33
C LEU A 4 -6.21 25.09 -3.09
N ILE A 5 -6.68 26.17 -3.67
CA ILE A 5 -6.08 27.52 -3.52
C ILE A 5 -6.35 28.06 -2.11
N GLU A 6 -7.51 27.78 -1.53
CA GLU A 6 -7.86 28.19 -0.16
C GLU A 6 -7.05 27.44 0.90
N VAL A 7 -6.84 26.12 0.72
CA VAL A 7 -5.98 25.30 1.58
C VAL A 7 -4.52 25.78 1.53
N LEU A 8 -4.05 26.23 0.37
CA LEU A 8 -2.67 26.71 0.20
C LEU A 8 -2.45 28.15 0.74
N ARG A 9 -3.49 28.93 0.99
CA ARG A 9 -3.39 30.30 1.54
C ARG A 9 -3.34 30.39 3.07
N GLY A 10 -3.74 29.34 3.79
CA GLY A 10 -3.69 29.32 5.26
C GLY A 10 -2.35 28.81 5.82
N ARG A 11 -2.13 28.90 7.14
CA ARG A 11 -0.96 28.31 7.83
C ARG A 11 -0.78 26.83 7.52
N SER A 12 -1.87 26.08 7.34
CA SER A 12 -1.86 24.68 6.91
C SER A 12 -1.25 24.49 5.51
N GLY A 13 -1.50 25.42 4.57
CA GLY A 13 -0.92 25.37 3.23
C GLY A 13 0.59 25.58 3.22
N GLN A 14 1.10 26.41 4.10
CA GLN A 14 2.56 26.60 4.25
C GLN A 14 3.23 25.33 4.74
N TYR A 15 2.65 24.62 5.72
CA TYR A 15 3.18 23.33 6.18
C TYR A 15 3.15 22.26 5.08
N ILE A 16 2.06 22.17 4.31
CA ILE A 16 1.95 21.24 3.18
C ILE A 16 3.02 21.57 2.12
N ALA A 17 3.21 22.84 1.79
CA ALA A 17 4.22 23.27 0.82
C ALA A 17 5.64 22.94 1.29
N VAL A 18 5.95 23.17 2.57
CA VAL A 18 7.27 22.84 3.16
C VAL A 18 7.51 21.33 3.14
N VAL A 19 6.54 20.52 3.58
CA VAL A 19 6.66 19.04 3.56
C VAL A 19 6.83 18.52 2.15
N SER A 20 6.04 19.04 1.19
CA SER A 20 6.16 18.64 -0.22
C SER A 20 7.52 19.05 -0.80
N ALA A 21 8.03 20.23 -0.47
CA ALA A 21 9.35 20.67 -0.90
C ALA A 21 10.47 19.79 -0.31
N ILE A 22 10.38 19.43 0.97
CA ILE A 22 11.32 18.50 1.63
C ILE A 22 11.27 17.14 0.91
N MET A 23 10.10 16.59 0.63
CA MET A 23 9.95 15.31 -0.05
C MET A 23 10.51 15.33 -1.48
N LEU A 24 10.44 16.46 -2.18
CA LEU A 24 11.00 16.60 -3.52
C LEU A 24 12.54 16.80 -3.51
N VAL A 25 13.08 17.47 -2.49
CA VAL A 25 14.51 17.77 -2.39
C VAL A 25 15.29 16.63 -1.73
N ALA A 26 14.70 15.90 -0.78
CA ALA A 26 15.38 14.84 -0.04
C ALA A 26 16.04 13.76 -0.93
N PRO A 27 15.42 13.26 -2.03
CA PRO A 27 16.07 12.29 -2.90
C PRO A 27 17.34 12.82 -3.54
N LEU A 28 17.37 14.10 -3.92
CA LEU A 28 18.57 14.75 -4.49
C LEU A 28 19.70 14.87 -3.45
N LEU A 29 19.32 15.18 -2.20
CA LEU A 29 20.28 15.22 -1.09
C LEU A 29 20.86 13.84 -0.81
N PHE A 30 20.02 12.80 -0.76
CA PHE A 30 20.46 11.42 -0.56
C PHE A 30 21.40 10.95 -1.68
N TRP A 31 21.09 11.34 -2.92
CA TRP A 31 21.98 11.06 -4.04
C TRP A 31 23.34 11.76 -3.91
N LYS A 32 23.33 13.06 -3.59
CA LYS A 32 24.56 13.86 -3.46
C LYS A 32 25.43 13.42 -2.29
N LEU A 33 24.82 12.94 -1.19
CA LEU A 33 25.49 12.51 0.01
C LEU A 33 25.81 11.00 0.03
N ASP A 34 25.47 10.27 -1.05
CA ASP A 34 25.62 8.82 -1.20
C ASP A 34 25.02 8.03 -0.01
N LEU A 35 23.74 8.29 0.28
CA LEU A 35 22.99 7.65 1.36
C LEU A 35 21.96 6.64 0.84
N PRO A 36 22.38 5.47 0.30
CA PRO A 36 21.49 4.50 -0.33
C PRO A 36 20.49 3.89 0.65
N PHE A 37 20.84 3.72 1.91
CA PHE A 37 19.92 3.22 2.94
C PHE A 37 18.77 4.19 3.18
N ALA A 38 19.04 5.48 3.33
CA ALA A 38 18.02 6.50 3.53
C ALA A 38 17.09 6.63 2.31
N ALA A 39 17.67 6.57 1.10
CA ALA A 39 16.90 6.56 -0.14
C ALA A 39 15.97 5.33 -0.25
N ASN A 40 16.46 4.15 0.10
CA ASN A 40 15.64 2.94 0.12
C ASN A 40 14.54 2.99 1.19
N ALA A 41 14.85 3.45 2.39
CA ALA A 41 13.89 3.64 3.46
C ALA A 41 12.78 4.63 3.06
N MET A 42 13.14 5.78 2.45
CA MET A 42 12.17 6.75 1.95
C MET A 42 11.26 6.15 0.88
N LEU A 43 11.82 5.37 -0.05
CA LEU A 43 11.02 4.68 -1.08
C LEU A 43 10.00 3.73 -0.44
N LEU A 44 10.42 2.92 0.53
CA LEU A 44 9.53 2.02 1.25
C LEU A 44 8.46 2.80 2.03
N CYS A 45 8.82 3.92 2.68
CA CYS A 45 7.83 4.79 3.34
C CYS A 45 6.74 5.25 2.36
N LEU A 46 7.12 5.68 1.16
CA LEU A 46 6.16 6.13 0.14
C LEU A 46 5.30 4.98 -0.38
N MET A 47 5.88 3.81 -0.63
CA MET A 47 5.11 2.63 -1.06
C MET A 47 4.10 2.21 0.01
N PHE A 48 4.54 2.14 1.28
CA PHE A 48 3.61 1.85 2.38
C PHE A 48 2.59 2.96 2.60
N SER A 49 2.92 4.22 2.34
CA SER A 49 1.95 5.33 2.39
C SER A 49 0.82 5.14 1.40
N ILE A 50 1.13 4.78 0.14
CA ILE A 50 0.13 4.47 -0.88
C ILE A 50 -0.78 3.32 -0.39
N MET A 51 -0.19 2.21 0.03
CA MET A 51 -0.96 1.05 0.45
C MET A 51 -1.77 1.30 1.73
N ALA A 52 -1.22 2.03 2.70
CA ALA A 52 -1.89 2.34 3.96
C ALA A 52 -3.04 3.34 3.78
N MET A 53 -2.90 4.32 2.87
CA MET A 53 -4.00 5.20 2.50
C MET A 53 -5.13 4.44 1.79
N ALA A 54 -4.77 3.55 0.87
CA ALA A 54 -5.72 2.67 0.19
C ALA A 54 -6.47 1.78 1.21
N TRP A 55 -5.75 1.19 2.17
CA TRP A 55 -6.32 0.40 3.25
C TRP A 55 -7.25 1.24 4.14
N ASN A 56 -6.85 2.45 4.50
CA ASN A 56 -7.64 3.35 5.34
C ASN A 56 -8.99 3.75 4.71
N LEU A 57 -9.07 3.78 3.37
CA LEU A 57 -10.35 4.01 2.70
C LEU A 57 -11.36 2.89 3.02
N LEU A 58 -10.91 1.65 3.16
CA LEU A 58 -11.77 0.52 3.49
C LEU A 58 -12.00 0.43 5.00
N GLU A 59 -10.95 0.45 5.81
CA GLU A 59 -11.07 0.34 7.28
C GLU A 59 -11.56 1.65 7.91
N GLY A 60 -10.83 2.73 7.74
CA GLY A 60 -11.07 4.00 8.42
C GLY A 60 -12.39 4.65 8.04
N TYR A 61 -12.83 4.48 6.79
CA TYR A 61 -14.07 5.10 6.30
C TYR A 61 -15.27 4.16 6.30
N THR A 62 -15.11 2.83 6.24
CA THR A 62 -16.25 1.90 6.26
C THR A 62 -16.31 0.99 7.48
N GLY A 63 -15.26 0.98 8.32
CA GLY A 63 -15.17 0.10 9.49
C GLY A 63 -14.93 -1.38 9.17
N GLN A 64 -14.45 -1.69 7.95
CA GLN A 64 -14.22 -3.08 7.52
C GLN A 64 -12.75 -3.45 7.66
N LEU A 65 -12.36 -3.97 8.83
CA LEU A 65 -10.99 -4.40 9.11
C LEU A 65 -10.53 -5.50 8.16
N SER A 66 -9.59 -5.20 7.29
CA SER A 66 -9.10 -6.10 6.27
C SER A 66 -7.61 -6.40 6.44
N PHE A 67 -7.28 -7.69 6.52
CA PHE A 67 -5.92 -8.21 6.43
C PHE A 67 -5.61 -8.87 5.08
N GLY A 68 -6.45 -8.64 4.06
CA GLY A 68 -6.33 -9.23 2.72
C GLY A 68 -5.58 -8.36 1.71
N HIS A 69 -4.99 -7.24 2.10
CA HIS A 69 -4.36 -6.31 1.16
C HIS A 69 -3.14 -6.88 0.45
N ALA A 70 -2.48 -7.91 1.02
CA ALA A 70 -1.45 -8.67 0.34
C ALA A 70 -1.94 -9.32 -0.97
N VAL A 71 -3.24 -9.69 -1.07
CA VAL A 71 -3.83 -10.19 -2.33
C VAL A 71 -3.75 -9.14 -3.42
N PHE A 72 -4.17 -7.92 -3.16
CA PHE A 72 -4.18 -6.84 -4.14
C PHE A 72 -2.76 -6.41 -4.52
N PHE A 73 -1.87 -6.36 -3.54
CA PHE A 73 -0.45 -6.10 -3.74
C PHE A 73 0.19 -7.17 -4.62
N GLY A 74 0.01 -8.45 -4.29
CA GLY A 74 0.55 -9.57 -5.05
C GLY A 74 0.00 -9.65 -6.46
N VAL A 75 -1.33 -9.52 -6.64
CA VAL A 75 -1.96 -9.50 -7.97
C VAL A 75 -1.42 -8.35 -8.81
N GLY A 76 -1.28 -7.15 -8.26
CA GLY A 76 -0.69 -6.00 -8.94
C GLY A 76 0.76 -6.23 -9.35
N ALA A 77 1.56 -6.80 -8.43
CA ALA A 77 2.95 -7.14 -8.68
C ALA A 77 3.10 -8.18 -9.81
N TYR A 78 2.38 -9.28 -9.72
CA TYR A 78 2.43 -10.33 -10.73
C TYR A 78 1.89 -9.88 -12.09
N THR A 79 0.80 -9.12 -12.12
CA THR A 79 0.26 -8.58 -13.38
C THR A 79 1.29 -7.69 -14.07
N THR A 80 1.95 -6.80 -13.32
CA THR A 80 3.01 -5.93 -13.85
C THR A 80 4.19 -6.76 -14.38
N MET A 81 4.63 -7.78 -13.63
CA MET A 81 5.74 -8.65 -14.02
C MET A 81 5.41 -9.48 -15.27
N ILE A 82 4.22 -10.08 -15.33
CA ILE A 82 3.77 -10.89 -16.46
C ILE A 82 3.68 -10.06 -17.74
N LEU A 83 3.09 -8.86 -17.67
CA LEU A 83 2.98 -7.96 -18.81
C LEU A 83 4.34 -7.54 -19.33
N MET A 84 5.28 -7.27 -18.43
CA MET A 84 6.65 -6.91 -18.78
C MET A 84 7.43 -8.08 -19.37
N LEU A 85 7.34 -9.27 -18.73
CA LEU A 85 8.18 -10.43 -19.06
C LEU A 85 7.70 -11.16 -20.32
N TYR A 86 6.41 -11.46 -20.41
CA TYR A 86 5.86 -12.30 -21.46
C TYR A 86 5.32 -11.51 -22.67
N TYR A 87 4.88 -10.27 -22.44
CA TYR A 87 4.25 -9.44 -23.48
C TYR A 87 5.09 -8.23 -23.89
N GLY A 88 6.24 -8.00 -23.23
CA GLY A 88 7.12 -6.87 -23.54
C GLY A 88 6.48 -5.51 -23.27
N VAL A 89 5.41 -5.45 -22.50
CA VAL A 89 4.71 -4.21 -22.17
C VAL A 89 5.55 -3.39 -21.19
N THR A 90 5.65 -2.09 -21.43
CA THR A 90 6.37 -1.19 -20.53
C THR A 90 5.75 -1.20 -19.13
N PRO A 91 6.55 -1.19 -18.05
CA PRO A 91 6.07 -1.10 -16.66
C PRO A 91 5.20 0.14 -16.38
N TRP A 92 5.34 1.21 -17.15
CA TRP A 92 4.45 2.38 -17.07
C TRP A 92 2.98 2.00 -17.22
N ILE A 93 2.68 1.15 -18.20
CA ILE A 93 1.33 0.59 -18.40
C ILE A 93 1.07 -0.53 -17.42
N GLY A 94 2.08 -1.39 -17.16
CA GLY A 94 1.98 -2.55 -16.28
C GLY A 94 1.53 -2.20 -14.86
N ILE A 95 2.04 -1.13 -14.27
CA ILE A 95 1.66 -0.67 -12.92
C ILE A 95 0.16 -0.34 -12.85
N PHE A 96 -0.37 0.42 -13.81
CA PHE A 96 -1.79 0.79 -13.83
C PHE A 96 -2.68 -0.41 -14.18
N ALA A 97 -2.26 -1.25 -15.12
CA ALA A 97 -2.95 -2.49 -15.45
C ALA A 97 -3.00 -3.44 -14.23
N GLY A 98 -1.89 -3.56 -13.50
CA GLY A 98 -1.80 -4.32 -12.26
C GLY A 98 -2.76 -3.81 -11.19
N GLY A 99 -2.82 -2.49 -11.01
CA GLY A 99 -3.80 -1.86 -10.12
C GLY A 99 -5.24 -2.14 -10.54
N PHE A 100 -5.55 -2.03 -11.83
CA PHE A 100 -6.89 -2.30 -12.35
C PHE A 100 -7.31 -3.77 -12.20
N VAL A 101 -6.40 -4.72 -12.48
CA VAL A 101 -6.67 -6.16 -12.27
C VAL A 101 -6.86 -6.45 -10.77
N ALA A 102 -6.05 -5.85 -9.89
CA ALA A 102 -6.24 -5.96 -8.45
C ALA A 102 -7.60 -5.42 -8.01
N ALA A 103 -8.06 -4.30 -8.60
CA ALA A 103 -9.39 -3.74 -8.33
C ALA A 103 -10.51 -4.69 -8.77
N LEU A 104 -10.40 -5.33 -9.93
CA LEU A 104 -11.37 -6.32 -10.38
C LEU A 104 -11.42 -7.55 -9.46
N VAL A 105 -10.26 -8.03 -9.01
CA VAL A 105 -10.16 -9.09 -8.00
C VAL A 105 -10.80 -8.64 -6.68
N GLY A 106 -10.53 -7.40 -6.24
CA GLY A 106 -11.15 -6.81 -5.07
C GLY A 106 -12.68 -6.76 -5.15
N LEU A 107 -13.22 -6.37 -6.31
CA LEU A 107 -14.68 -6.40 -6.54
C LEU A 107 -15.23 -7.82 -6.51
N ALA A 108 -14.58 -8.78 -7.15
CA ALA A 108 -14.99 -10.18 -7.14
C ALA A 108 -15.01 -10.77 -5.72
N LEU A 109 -13.98 -10.50 -4.93
CA LEU A 109 -13.88 -10.91 -3.53
C LEU A 109 -14.85 -10.15 -2.63
N GLY A 110 -15.11 -8.88 -2.90
CA GLY A 110 -16.04 -8.04 -2.12
C GLY A 110 -17.46 -8.59 -2.11
N VAL A 111 -17.92 -9.25 -3.19
CA VAL A 111 -19.27 -9.81 -3.26
C VAL A 111 -19.56 -10.83 -2.15
N PRO A 112 -18.76 -11.86 -1.92
CA PRO A 112 -18.95 -12.78 -0.80
C PRO A 112 -18.52 -12.18 0.55
N LEU A 113 -17.43 -11.39 0.59
CA LEU A 113 -16.84 -10.91 1.84
C LEU A 113 -17.73 -9.89 2.56
N PHE A 114 -18.40 -8.98 1.86
CA PHE A 114 -19.30 -8.00 2.49
C PHE A 114 -20.63 -8.59 2.99
N ARG A 115 -20.86 -9.87 2.83
CA ARG A 115 -21.92 -10.60 3.55
C ARG A 115 -21.53 -10.90 5.00
N LEU A 116 -20.23 -10.86 5.31
CA LEU A 116 -19.69 -11.08 6.64
C LEU A 116 -19.59 -9.74 7.36
N ARG A 117 -19.87 -9.75 8.67
CA ARG A 117 -19.79 -8.55 9.53
C ARG A 117 -18.58 -8.63 10.45
N SER A 118 -17.96 -7.47 10.71
CA SER A 118 -16.94 -7.28 11.76
C SER A 118 -15.80 -8.32 11.70
N HIS A 119 -15.55 -9.03 12.78
CA HIS A 119 -14.44 -9.97 12.93
C HIS A 119 -14.42 -11.12 11.89
N TRP A 120 -15.60 -11.56 11.42
CA TRP A 120 -15.69 -12.60 10.40
C TRP A 120 -15.15 -12.13 9.05
N PHE A 121 -15.31 -10.85 8.73
CA PHE A 121 -14.70 -10.24 7.54
C PHE A 121 -13.18 -10.27 7.64
N ALA A 122 -12.60 -9.88 8.79
CA ALA A 122 -11.15 -9.89 9.01
C ALA A 122 -10.57 -11.30 8.85
N LEU A 123 -11.17 -12.31 9.50
CA LEU A 123 -10.73 -13.70 9.39
C LEU A 123 -10.84 -14.24 7.96
N ALA A 124 -11.93 -13.92 7.25
CA ALA A 124 -12.10 -14.34 5.87
C ALA A 124 -11.07 -13.70 4.94
N THR A 125 -10.68 -12.44 5.16
CA THR A 125 -9.64 -11.77 4.36
C THR A 125 -8.25 -12.37 4.58
N ILE A 126 -7.93 -12.85 5.79
CA ILE A 126 -6.70 -13.63 6.05
C ILE A 126 -6.73 -14.93 5.25
N ALA A 127 -7.84 -15.68 5.34
CA ALA A 127 -7.97 -16.96 4.62
C ALA A 127 -7.84 -16.78 3.10
N VAL A 128 -8.45 -15.73 2.54
CA VAL A 128 -8.31 -15.38 1.12
C VAL A 128 -6.86 -15.08 0.77
N GLY A 129 -6.13 -14.37 1.62
CA GLY A 129 -4.69 -14.11 1.45
C GLY A 129 -3.88 -15.39 1.31
N GLU A 130 -4.08 -16.34 2.21
CA GLU A 130 -3.39 -17.64 2.17
C GLU A 130 -3.81 -18.50 0.96
N ILE A 131 -5.08 -18.46 0.55
CA ILE A 131 -5.55 -19.16 -0.66
C ILE A 131 -4.82 -18.60 -1.89
N PHE A 132 -4.75 -17.29 -2.06
CA PHE A 132 -4.03 -16.68 -3.20
C PHE A 132 -2.56 -17.06 -3.19
N LYS A 133 -1.90 -16.99 -2.05
CA LYS A 133 -0.49 -17.43 -1.90
C LYS A 133 -0.30 -18.88 -2.35
N LEU A 134 -1.13 -19.81 -1.87
CA LEU A 134 -1.04 -21.22 -2.24
C LEU A 134 -1.33 -21.47 -3.73
N VAL A 135 -2.31 -20.77 -4.30
CA VAL A 135 -2.61 -20.83 -5.74
C VAL A 135 -1.40 -20.40 -6.56
N PHE A 136 -0.76 -19.26 -6.20
CA PHE A 136 0.40 -18.77 -6.94
C PHE A 136 1.64 -19.65 -6.76
N ILE A 137 1.83 -20.28 -5.59
CA ILE A 137 2.89 -21.28 -5.37
C ILE A 137 2.73 -22.50 -6.29
N SER A 138 1.49 -22.90 -6.55
CA SER A 138 1.19 -24.11 -7.36
C SER A 138 1.07 -23.81 -8.85
N TRP A 139 1.02 -22.56 -9.26
CA TRP A 139 0.78 -22.16 -10.64
C TRP A 139 2.08 -21.95 -11.43
N GLU A 140 2.44 -22.91 -12.25
CA GLU A 140 3.72 -22.90 -13.01
C GLU A 140 3.86 -21.71 -13.95
N TYR A 141 2.77 -21.22 -14.57
CA TYR A 141 2.80 -20.07 -15.49
C TYR A 141 3.34 -18.78 -14.81
N VAL A 142 3.11 -18.63 -13.52
CA VAL A 142 3.60 -17.48 -12.74
C VAL A 142 4.93 -17.79 -12.01
N GLY A 143 5.63 -18.84 -12.41
CA GLY A 143 6.90 -19.24 -11.83
C GLY A 143 6.79 -20.08 -10.55
N GLY A 144 5.58 -20.41 -10.11
CA GLY A 144 5.32 -21.21 -8.92
C GLY A 144 6.02 -20.65 -7.67
N SER A 145 6.59 -21.54 -6.86
CA SER A 145 7.31 -21.15 -5.64
C SER A 145 8.63 -20.40 -5.90
N ALA A 146 9.22 -20.51 -7.10
CA ALA A 146 10.46 -19.81 -7.47
C ALA A 146 10.21 -18.34 -7.87
N GLY A 147 8.97 -17.99 -8.23
CA GLY A 147 8.62 -16.64 -8.65
C GLY A 147 9.09 -16.28 -10.06
N LEU A 148 9.02 -15.01 -10.38
CA LEU A 148 9.41 -14.43 -11.66
C LEU A 148 10.48 -13.36 -11.47
N GLN A 149 11.49 -13.37 -12.36
CA GLN A 149 12.55 -12.37 -12.37
C GLN A 149 12.61 -11.66 -13.72
N SER A 150 12.65 -10.32 -13.66
CA SER A 150 12.87 -9.53 -14.88
C SER A 150 14.32 -9.60 -15.33
N PRO A 151 14.60 -9.83 -16.63
CA PRO A 151 15.95 -9.78 -17.16
C PRO A 151 16.52 -8.35 -17.05
N ILE A 152 17.85 -8.25 -16.99
CA ILE A 152 18.54 -6.97 -17.08
C ILE A 152 18.53 -6.53 -18.53
N VAL A 153 18.05 -5.31 -18.78
CA VAL A 153 17.98 -4.73 -20.13
C VAL A 153 19.19 -3.83 -20.45
N PRO A 154 19.56 -3.68 -21.75
CA PRO A 154 20.57 -2.72 -22.18
C PRO A 154 20.23 -1.27 -21.77
N GLU A 155 21.25 -0.41 -21.73
CA GLU A 155 21.08 1.01 -21.32
C GLU A 155 20.05 1.78 -22.14
N GLU A 156 19.96 1.50 -23.43
CA GLU A 156 19.03 2.12 -24.37
C GLU A 156 17.55 1.87 -24.01
N GLN A 157 17.27 0.74 -23.36
CA GLN A 157 15.92 0.33 -22.98
C GLN A 157 15.56 0.63 -21.52
N ARG A 158 16.50 1.21 -20.76
CA ARG A 158 16.29 1.48 -19.32
C ARG A 158 15.09 2.37 -19.02
N LEU A 159 14.86 3.39 -19.86
CA LEU A 159 13.70 4.28 -19.71
C LEU A 159 12.39 3.53 -19.97
N TYR A 160 12.39 2.68 -21.00
CA TYR A 160 11.20 1.91 -21.38
C TYR A 160 10.80 0.90 -20.29
N TYR A 161 11.81 0.19 -19.72
CA TYR A 161 11.60 -0.83 -18.68
C TYR A 161 11.78 -0.31 -17.26
N LEU A 162 11.97 0.99 -17.06
CA LEU A 162 12.20 1.61 -15.74
C LEU A 162 13.31 0.91 -14.93
N GLN A 163 14.41 0.51 -15.56
CA GLN A 163 15.52 -0.18 -14.91
C GLN A 163 16.68 0.76 -14.62
N TYR A 164 16.65 1.42 -13.50
CA TYR A 164 17.72 2.32 -13.02
C TYR A 164 18.50 1.68 -11.85
N ALA A 165 19.81 2.09 -11.74
CA ALA A 165 20.70 1.65 -10.68
C ALA A 165 20.41 2.40 -9.44
N GLY A 166 19.76 2.45 -8.58
CA GLY A 166 19.53 3.28 -7.40
C GLY A 166 18.05 3.56 -7.14
N SER A 167 17.75 3.98 -5.91
CA SER A 167 16.37 4.19 -5.47
C SER A 167 15.77 5.52 -5.90
N TYR A 168 16.57 6.46 -6.37
CA TYR A 168 16.15 7.87 -6.55
C TYR A 168 15.03 8.04 -7.57
N VAL A 169 15.14 7.42 -8.75
CA VAL A 169 14.12 7.49 -9.80
C VAL A 169 12.79 6.90 -9.30
N TYR A 170 12.88 5.78 -8.55
CA TYR A 170 11.70 5.12 -8.00
C TYR A 170 11.03 5.92 -6.88
N ILE A 171 11.79 6.76 -6.15
CA ILE A 171 11.21 7.69 -5.17
C ILE A 171 10.33 8.72 -5.88
N TYR A 172 10.78 9.32 -6.98
CA TYR A 172 9.96 10.26 -7.74
C TYR A 172 8.74 9.59 -8.38
N LEU A 173 8.89 8.34 -8.84
CA LEU A 173 7.77 7.55 -9.33
C LEU A 173 6.73 7.30 -8.23
N ALA A 174 7.18 6.88 -7.04
CA ALA A 174 6.31 6.66 -5.89
C ALA A 174 5.64 7.96 -5.40
N LEU A 175 6.37 9.08 -5.38
CA LEU A 175 5.79 10.41 -5.11
C LEU A 175 4.70 10.79 -6.11
N GLY A 176 4.94 10.54 -7.40
CA GLY A 176 3.93 10.76 -8.45
C GLY A 176 2.68 9.90 -8.25
N MET A 177 2.85 8.63 -7.88
CA MET A 177 1.71 7.73 -7.61
C MET A 177 0.97 8.11 -6.33
N LEU A 178 1.68 8.50 -5.27
CA LEU A 178 1.05 9.03 -4.05
C LEU A 178 0.27 10.32 -4.34
N ALA A 179 0.83 11.23 -5.14
CA ALA A 179 0.14 12.45 -5.56
C ALA A 179 -1.13 12.13 -6.37
N LEU A 180 -1.06 11.15 -7.29
CA LEU A 180 -2.20 10.67 -8.05
C LEU A 180 -3.28 10.10 -7.11
N GLU A 181 -2.90 9.28 -6.15
CA GLU A 181 -3.81 8.72 -5.15
C GLU A 181 -4.51 9.83 -4.35
N LEU A 182 -3.74 10.81 -3.86
CA LEU A 182 -4.29 11.97 -3.15
C LEU A 182 -5.29 12.76 -4.02
N LEU A 183 -4.97 12.96 -5.30
CA LEU A 183 -5.86 13.66 -6.24
C LEU A 183 -7.18 12.90 -6.49
N VAL A 184 -7.16 11.57 -6.44
CA VAL A 184 -8.35 10.73 -6.64
C VAL A 184 -9.13 10.56 -5.34
N LEU A 185 -8.46 10.22 -4.24
CA LEU A 185 -9.14 9.89 -2.99
C LEU A 185 -9.63 11.12 -2.22
N TYR A 186 -8.94 12.26 -2.29
CA TYR A 186 -9.37 13.46 -1.57
C TYR A 186 -10.75 13.97 -2.00
N PRO A 187 -11.06 14.14 -3.30
CA PRO A 187 -12.40 14.49 -3.74
C PRO A 187 -13.44 13.41 -3.40
N LEU A 188 -13.07 12.13 -3.49
CA LEU A 188 -13.95 11.00 -3.16
C LEU A 188 -14.41 11.08 -1.71
N VAL A 189 -13.48 11.26 -0.78
CA VAL A 189 -13.73 11.32 0.66
C VAL A 189 -14.53 12.58 1.05
N LYS A 190 -14.33 13.69 0.33
CA LYS A 190 -15.08 14.95 0.55
C LYS A 190 -16.43 15.00 -0.18
N SER A 191 -16.74 14.00 -0.99
CA SER A 191 -18.02 13.88 -1.70
C SER A 191 -19.10 13.24 -0.82
N ARG A 192 -20.33 13.15 -1.35
CA ARG A 192 -21.43 12.39 -0.73
C ARG A 192 -21.06 10.93 -0.44
N VAL A 193 -20.21 10.34 -1.31
CA VAL A 193 -19.73 8.96 -1.11
C VAL A 193 -18.96 8.85 0.20
N GLY A 194 -18.02 9.75 0.47
CA GLY A 194 -17.25 9.75 1.72
C GLY A 194 -18.12 9.88 2.97
N TYR A 195 -19.14 10.74 2.94
CA TYR A 195 -20.09 10.86 4.06
C TYR A 195 -20.92 9.59 4.25
N TYR A 196 -21.32 8.92 3.16
CA TYR A 196 -22.05 7.65 3.26
C TYR A 196 -21.16 6.52 3.80
N LEU A 197 -19.87 6.47 3.43
CA LEU A 197 -18.92 5.52 4.01
C LEU A 197 -18.81 5.70 5.53
N GLN A 198 -18.68 6.96 5.99
CA GLN A 198 -18.61 7.25 7.43
C GLN A 198 -19.91 6.91 8.15
N ALA A 199 -21.08 7.19 7.56
CA ALA A 199 -22.36 6.80 8.13
C ALA A 199 -22.49 5.28 8.27
N ILE A 200 -22.01 4.50 7.27
CA ILE A 200 -21.97 3.04 7.32
C ILE A 200 -21.04 2.54 8.43
N ARG A 201 -19.92 3.22 8.65
CA ARG A 201 -18.97 2.87 9.72
C ARG A 201 -19.59 3.05 11.10
N GLU A 202 -20.31 4.16 11.33
CA GLU A 202 -20.92 4.46 12.63
C GLU A 202 -22.03 3.44 12.96
N ASP A 203 -22.97 3.23 12.03
CA ASP A 203 -24.03 2.22 12.17
C ASP A 203 -24.60 1.84 10.79
N GLU A 204 -24.32 0.59 10.37
CA GLU A 204 -24.75 0.08 9.06
C GLU A 204 -26.28 -0.05 8.96
N ASP A 205 -26.96 -0.46 10.02
CA ASP A 205 -28.40 -0.66 10.03
C ASP A 205 -29.15 0.68 10.06
N ALA A 206 -28.62 1.68 10.80
CA ALA A 206 -29.12 3.04 10.76
C ALA A 206 -28.93 3.69 9.38
N ALA A 207 -27.77 3.51 8.75
CA ALA A 207 -27.51 4.01 7.40
C ALA A 207 -28.49 3.42 6.38
N MET A 208 -28.78 2.12 6.47
CA MET A 208 -29.79 1.46 5.61
C MET A 208 -31.20 2.05 5.81
N SER A 209 -31.55 2.35 7.04
CA SER A 209 -32.86 2.97 7.36
C SER A 209 -33.02 4.35 6.73
N LEU A 210 -31.92 5.06 6.46
CA LEU A 210 -31.88 6.34 5.73
C LEU A 210 -31.80 6.16 4.21
N GLY A 211 -31.87 4.93 3.70
CA GLY A 211 -31.83 4.61 2.25
C GLY A 211 -30.42 4.52 1.66
N ILE A 212 -29.39 4.52 2.49
CA ILE A 212 -28.01 4.30 2.05
C ILE A 212 -27.81 2.80 1.84
N ASN A 213 -27.29 2.39 0.68
CA ASN A 213 -26.96 0.98 0.39
C ASN A 213 -25.51 0.67 0.79
N PRO A 214 -25.24 -0.03 1.93
CA PRO A 214 -23.88 -0.26 2.40
C PRO A 214 -23.06 -1.09 1.43
N PHE A 215 -23.65 -2.12 0.83
CA PHE A 215 -22.96 -2.98 -0.12
C PHE A 215 -22.36 -2.17 -1.28
N LYS A 216 -23.16 -1.30 -1.90
CA LYS A 216 -22.72 -0.45 -3.01
C LYS A 216 -21.53 0.42 -2.64
N TYR A 217 -21.58 1.09 -1.49
CA TYR A 217 -20.53 2.04 -1.08
C TYR A 217 -19.29 1.32 -0.57
N LYS A 218 -19.41 0.20 0.13
CA LYS A 218 -18.29 -0.68 0.48
C LYS A 218 -17.58 -1.21 -0.77
N MET A 219 -18.31 -1.56 -1.82
CA MET A 219 -17.72 -1.98 -3.11
C MET A 219 -16.93 -0.83 -3.77
N VAL A 220 -17.39 0.41 -3.69
CA VAL A 220 -16.64 1.57 -4.18
C VAL A 220 -15.34 1.74 -3.38
N ALA A 221 -15.38 1.63 -2.05
CA ALA A 221 -14.19 1.69 -1.21
C ALA A 221 -13.21 0.56 -1.54
N MET A 222 -13.70 -0.67 -1.71
CA MET A 222 -12.90 -1.84 -2.10
C MET A 222 -12.22 -1.66 -3.46
N PHE A 223 -12.92 -1.10 -4.44
CA PHE A 223 -12.36 -0.84 -5.77
C PHE A 223 -11.12 0.06 -5.69
N PHE A 224 -11.23 1.22 -5.05
CA PHE A 224 -10.12 2.15 -4.94
C PHE A 224 -9.02 1.63 -4.01
N SER A 225 -9.38 0.97 -2.92
CA SER A 225 -8.44 0.34 -2.01
C SER A 225 -7.59 -0.73 -2.72
N ALA A 226 -8.22 -1.63 -3.46
CA ALA A 226 -7.52 -2.65 -4.23
C ALA A 226 -6.70 -2.06 -5.40
N LEU A 227 -7.23 -1.02 -6.09
CA LEU A 227 -6.54 -0.32 -7.17
C LEU A 227 -5.19 0.23 -6.73
N PHE A 228 -5.17 1.05 -5.67
CA PHE A 228 -3.94 1.70 -5.22
C PHE A 228 -2.99 0.74 -4.52
N THR A 229 -3.51 -0.27 -3.80
CA THR A 229 -2.66 -1.34 -3.27
C THR A 229 -2.00 -2.14 -4.40
N GLY A 230 -2.72 -2.43 -5.49
CA GLY A 230 -2.17 -3.09 -6.69
C GLY A 230 -1.13 -2.23 -7.41
N ILE A 231 -1.32 -0.90 -7.49
CA ILE A 231 -0.30 0.04 -7.98
C ILE A 231 0.96 -0.03 -7.10
N GLY A 232 0.81 -0.10 -5.77
CA GLY A 232 1.93 -0.35 -4.85
C GLY A 232 2.69 -1.64 -5.17
N GLY A 233 1.98 -2.73 -5.50
CA GLY A 233 2.57 -3.98 -5.97
C GLY A 233 3.32 -3.85 -7.28
N GLY A 234 2.78 -3.10 -8.24
CA GLY A 234 3.46 -2.78 -9.50
C GLY A 234 4.75 -1.99 -9.28
N LEU A 235 4.75 -0.99 -8.38
CA LEU A 235 5.95 -0.25 -7.98
C LEU A 235 7.02 -1.16 -7.36
N TYR A 236 6.60 -2.10 -6.51
CA TYR A 236 7.48 -3.12 -5.93
C TYR A 236 8.18 -3.92 -7.03
N THR A 237 7.43 -4.43 -8.01
CA THR A 237 7.94 -5.20 -9.13
C THR A 237 9.01 -4.45 -9.90
N VAL A 238 8.76 -3.19 -10.24
CA VAL A 238 9.70 -2.35 -11.00
C VAL A 238 10.98 -2.07 -10.21
N ARG A 239 10.87 -1.89 -8.90
CA ARG A 239 12.02 -1.61 -8.03
C ARG A 239 12.87 -2.85 -7.77
N PHE A 240 12.24 -3.96 -7.38
CA PHE A 240 12.96 -5.16 -6.96
C PHE A 240 13.23 -6.13 -8.10
N ARG A 241 12.48 -6.03 -9.21
CA ARG A 241 12.63 -6.87 -10.43
C ARG A 241 12.53 -8.37 -10.16
N PHE A 242 12.02 -8.72 -9.01
CA PHE A 242 11.76 -10.08 -8.58
C PHE A 242 10.45 -10.11 -7.82
N VAL A 243 9.58 -11.08 -8.16
CA VAL A 243 8.28 -11.27 -7.52
C VAL A 243 8.13 -12.74 -7.21
N ASP A 244 7.93 -13.08 -5.96
CA ASP A 244 7.65 -14.44 -5.49
C ASP A 244 6.44 -14.46 -4.56
N PRO A 245 5.71 -15.60 -4.47
CA PRO A 245 4.48 -15.65 -3.69
C PRO A 245 4.70 -15.46 -2.18
N PHE A 246 5.87 -15.83 -1.67
CA PHE A 246 6.17 -15.74 -0.23
C PHE A 246 6.36 -14.29 0.20
N ALA A 247 6.94 -13.44 -0.67
CA ALA A 247 7.14 -12.03 -0.36
C ALA A 247 5.88 -11.18 -0.61
N VAL A 248 5.18 -11.37 -1.75
CA VAL A 248 4.12 -10.44 -2.15
C VAL A 248 2.74 -10.79 -1.59
N PHE A 249 2.49 -12.04 -1.20
CA PHE A 249 1.26 -12.45 -0.51
C PHE A 249 1.48 -12.67 0.99
N ASP A 250 2.58 -12.17 1.55
CA ASP A 250 2.86 -12.36 2.97
C ASP A 250 1.90 -11.55 3.85
N LEU A 251 1.26 -12.24 4.79
CA LEU A 251 0.32 -11.64 5.72
C LEU A 251 1.00 -10.57 6.59
N ILE A 252 2.17 -10.88 7.13
CA ILE A 252 2.82 -10.03 8.14
C ILE A 252 3.49 -8.84 7.49
N SER A 253 4.40 -9.07 6.55
CA SER A 253 5.23 -8.01 5.96
C SER A 253 4.46 -7.10 5.00
N VAL A 254 3.29 -7.51 4.52
CA VAL A 254 2.44 -6.69 3.66
C VAL A 254 1.20 -6.24 4.42
N SER A 255 0.23 -7.15 4.68
CA SER A 255 -1.08 -6.74 5.20
C SER A 255 -1.01 -6.16 6.61
N VAL A 256 -0.30 -6.84 7.54
CA VAL A 256 -0.18 -6.34 8.93
C VAL A 256 0.63 -5.05 8.97
N TYR A 257 1.70 -4.92 8.20
CA TYR A 257 2.50 -3.68 8.15
C TYR A 257 1.70 -2.50 7.61
N ILE A 258 0.88 -2.70 6.57
CA ILE A 258 -0.06 -1.70 6.04
C ILE A 258 -1.04 -1.25 7.13
N THR A 259 -1.64 -2.22 7.83
CA THR A 259 -2.59 -1.98 8.93
C THR A 259 -1.95 -1.18 10.06
N ILE A 260 -0.75 -1.57 10.50
CA ILE A 260 -0.02 -0.86 11.55
C ILE A 260 0.29 0.57 11.14
N ALA A 261 0.78 0.79 9.93
CA ALA A 261 1.06 2.13 9.42
C ALA A 261 -0.22 2.98 9.38
N GLY A 262 -1.36 2.40 8.98
CA GLY A 262 -2.66 3.06 9.00
C GLY A 262 -3.11 3.45 10.41
N ILE A 263 -3.02 2.52 11.37
CA ILE A 263 -3.44 2.73 12.76
C ILE A 263 -2.55 3.77 13.46
N LEU A 264 -1.22 3.63 13.35
CA LEU A 264 -0.27 4.56 13.98
C LEU A 264 -0.43 5.99 13.48
N GLY A 265 -0.82 6.17 12.22
CA GLY A 265 -1.09 7.49 11.67
C GLY A 265 -2.45 8.08 12.03
N GLY A 266 -3.36 7.25 12.52
CA GLY A 266 -4.74 7.61 12.85
C GLY A 266 -5.73 7.22 11.76
N ILE A 267 -6.54 6.21 12.03
CA ILE A 267 -7.51 5.59 11.11
C ILE A 267 -8.54 6.60 10.58
N TYR A 268 -8.91 7.59 11.38
CA TYR A 268 -9.94 8.59 11.00
C TYR A 268 -9.37 9.80 10.27
N SER A 269 -8.04 9.83 10.06
CA SER A 269 -7.37 10.91 9.35
C SER A 269 -7.09 10.53 7.91
N PHE A 270 -7.36 11.46 6.97
CA PHE A 270 -7.04 11.24 5.55
C PHE A 270 -5.52 11.14 5.31
N ILE A 271 -4.72 11.99 5.96
CA ILE A 271 -3.25 12.05 5.80
C ILE A 271 -2.55 11.15 6.82
N GLY A 272 -3.27 10.71 7.85
CA GLY A 272 -2.72 9.90 8.93
C GLY A 272 -1.87 8.72 8.46
N PRO A 273 -2.34 7.85 7.56
CA PRO A 273 -1.58 6.69 7.09
C PRO A 273 -0.23 7.03 6.46
N ILE A 274 -0.10 8.22 5.84
CA ILE A 274 1.19 8.70 5.34
C ILE A 274 2.15 8.94 6.51
N VAL A 275 1.70 9.68 7.53
CA VAL A 275 2.50 9.95 8.72
C VAL A 275 2.88 8.65 9.43
N GLY A 276 1.92 7.74 9.61
CA GLY A 276 2.16 6.43 10.21
C GLY A 276 3.19 5.60 9.45
N SER A 277 3.15 5.63 8.12
CA SER A 277 4.15 4.95 7.28
C SER A 277 5.56 5.54 7.47
N PHE A 278 5.68 6.87 7.55
CA PHE A 278 6.96 7.55 7.77
C PHE A 278 7.50 7.37 9.21
N VAL A 279 6.67 6.98 10.16
CA VAL A 279 7.10 6.60 11.52
C VAL A 279 7.44 5.11 11.57
N PHE A 280 6.52 4.25 11.14
CA PHE A 280 6.63 2.81 11.29
C PHE A 280 7.71 2.19 10.41
N VAL A 281 7.77 2.53 9.12
CA VAL A 281 8.66 1.88 8.16
C VAL A 281 10.14 2.09 8.48
N PRO A 282 10.64 3.30 8.81
CA PRO A 282 12.03 3.47 9.20
C PRO A 282 12.40 2.69 10.46
N ILE A 283 11.49 2.62 11.43
CA ILE A 283 11.71 1.84 12.67
C ILE A 283 11.81 0.36 12.33
N SER A 284 10.88 -0.17 11.53
CA SER A 284 10.87 -1.57 11.13
C SER A 284 12.13 -1.95 10.33
N GLU A 285 12.56 -1.11 9.39
CA GLU A 285 13.76 -1.33 8.60
C GLU A 285 15.04 -1.27 9.46
N TYR A 286 15.12 -0.29 10.37
CA TYR A 286 16.25 -0.19 11.29
C TYR A 286 16.35 -1.42 12.20
N VAL A 287 15.24 -1.82 12.83
CA VAL A 287 15.17 -3.02 13.68
C VAL A 287 15.52 -4.26 12.86
N ARG A 288 15.00 -4.40 11.64
CA ARG A 288 15.31 -5.52 10.75
C ARG A 288 16.82 -5.61 10.47
N VAL A 289 17.42 -4.51 10.03
CA VAL A 289 18.86 -4.48 9.70
C VAL A 289 19.71 -4.75 10.93
N TYR A 290 19.41 -4.10 12.06
CA TYR A 290 20.15 -4.24 13.31
C TYR A 290 20.07 -5.67 13.86
N VAL A 291 18.85 -6.23 13.93
CA VAL A 291 18.63 -7.59 14.48
C VAL A 291 19.25 -8.67 13.58
N VAL A 292 19.06 -8.57 12.26
CA VAL A 292 19.63 -9.55 11.33
C VAL A 292 21.15 -9.50 11.33
N SER A 293 21.75 -8.31 11.40
CA SER A 293 23.21 -8.18 11.47
C SER A 293 23.82 -8.75 12.76
N ARG A 294 23.11 -8.61 13.90
CA ARG A 294 23.60 -9.05 15.20
C ARG A 294 23.27 -10.50 15.54
N PHE A 295 22.12 -10.97 15.07
CA PHE A 295 21.57 -12.29 15.36
C PHE A 295 21.14 -13.05 14.10
N PRO A 296 22.05 -13.38 13.16
CA PRO A 296 21.72 -13.95 11.86
C PRO A 296 21.06 -15.33 11.93
N ARG A 297 21.18 -16.04 13.08
CA ARG A 297 20.57 -17.37 13.29
C ARG A 297 19.11 -17.32 13.74
N PHE A 298 18.61 -16.14 14.17
CA PHE A 298 17.25 -16.00 14.68
C PHE A 298 16.36 -15.33 13.64
N TYR A 299 15.95 -16.09 12.62
CA TYR A 299 14.99 -15.64 11.64
C TYR A 299 13.67 -15.28 12.33
N GLY A 300 13.14 -14.09 12.07
CA GLY A 300 11.89 -13.61 12.67
C GLY A 300 12.03 -12.87 13.99
N LEU A 301 13.22 -12.83 14.63
CA LEU A 301 13.40 -12.05 15.86
C LEU A 301 13.06 -10.57 15.68
N HIS A 302 13.30 -10.00 14.50
CA HIS A 302 12.93 -8.62 14.20
C HIS A 302 11.40 -8.42 14.25
N VAL A 303 10.60 -9.39 13.79
CA VAL A 303 9.13 -9.33 13.86
C VAL A 303 8.67 -9.38 15.31
N PHE A 304 9.28 -10.24 16.13
CA PHE A 304 9.00 -10.28 17.57
C PHE A 304 9.31 -8.95 18.26
N VAL A 305 10.48 -8.37 18.01
CA VAL A 305 10.87 -7.07 18.56
C VAL A 305 9.89 -5.98 18.14
N LEU A 306 9.50 -5.95 16.86
CA LEU A 306 8.48 -5.01 16.36
C LEU A 306 7.13 -5.23 17.06
N GLY A 307 6.70 -6.48 17.24
CA GLY A 307 5.48 -6.82 17.98
C GLY A 307 5.49 -6.29 19.41
N VAL A 308 6.62 -6.43 20.12
CA VAL A 308 6.78 -5.88 21.48
C VAL A 308 6.74 -4.34 21.47
N ILE A 309 7.41 -3.69 20.52
CA ILE A 309 7.39 -2.22 20.38
C ILE A 309 5.95 -1.73 20.16
N LEU A 310 5.22 -2.38 19.25
CA LEU A 310 3.83 -2.02 18.95
C LEU A 310 2.90 -2.21 20.13
N LEU A 311 3.06 -3.32 20.85
CA LEU A 311 2.29 -3.59 22.07
C LEU A 311 2.58 -2.54 23.15
N ALA A 312 3.84 -2.15 23.32
CA ALA A 312 4.23 -1.08 24.23
C ALA A 312 3.60 0.27 23.83
N ILE A 313 3.64 0.63 22.54
CA ILE A 313 3.02 1.87 22.05
C ILE A 313 1.50 1.84 22.30
N SER A 314 0.83 0.74 21.97
CA SER A 314 -0.62 0.58 22.17
C SER A 314 -1.04 0.66 23.64
N LEU A 315 -0.21 0.19 24.56
CA LEU A 315 -0.49 0.27 26.00
C LEU A 315 -0.22 1.66 26.60
N LEU A 316 0.75 2.39 26.02
CA LEU A 316 1.15 3.72 26.53
C LEU A 316 0.34 4.86 25.91
N ALA A 317 -0.22 4.67 24.73
CA ALA A 317 -1.03 5.65 24.02
C ALA A 317 -2.33 4.99 23.51
N PRO A 318 -3.30 4.72 24.45
CA PRO A 318 -4.52 3.98 24.10
C PRO A 318 -5.56 4.79 23.32
N GLU A 319 -5.31 6.08 22.97
CA GLU A 319 -6.26 6.97 22.25
C GLU A 319 -5.85 7.20 20.79
#